data_ff305f3181af0797302a98d95ffaf458
#
_entry.id   ff305f3181af0797302a98d95ffaf458
#
_cell.length_a   1.000
_cell.length_b   1.000
_cell.length_c   1.000
_cell.angle_alpha   90.00
_cell.angle_beta   90.00
_cell.angle_gamma   90.00
#
_symmetry.space_group_name_H-M   'P 1'
#
loop_
_entity.id
_entity.type
_entity.pdbx_description
1 polymer ?
#
loop_
_entity_poly.entity_id
_entity_poly.type
_entity_poly.pdbx_seq_one_letter_code
_entity_poly.pdbx_strand_id
1 'polypeptide(L)'
;MEIASEFTVGAAPAEVYAALLDLERVGPCIPGASVGPAGPDGAHPAEIAVRLGPMRLTYRGTVRVVDHAEAARTATLVADVREVRGQGNAHARMTMSVTDHGPGAHVQANTAVELSGRAAQMGAGIVEDVAGRLVADMATRLEALLTPGASGEPPDAGPPSGGERAPAPAPPIGGLRLLLRALWHRLRHGRPQAAAPDTSRP
;
A
#
# COMPACT_ATOMS: atom_id res chain seq x y z
N MET A 1 3.21 -11.36 -15.08
CA MET A 1 1.96 -10.63 -14.84
C MET A 1 2.27 -9.16 -14.68
N GLU A 2 1.33 -8.29 -15.03
CA GLU A 2 1.47 -6.84 -14.85
C GLU A 2 0.58 -6.38 -13.71
N ILE A 3 1.10 -5.52 -12.84
CA ILE A 3 0.37 -4.92 -11.71
C ILE A 3 0.45 -3.41 -11.84
N ALA A 4 -0.67 -2.76 -12.09
CA ALA A 4 -0.79 -1.31 -12.04
C ALA A 4 -1.17 -0.87 -10.62
N SER A 5 -0.53 0.17 -10.11
CA SER A 5 -0.78 0.74 -8.79
C SER A 5 -0.74 2.25 -8.87
N GLU A 6 -1.58 2.90 -8.09
CA GLU A 6 -1.58 4.36 -7.96
C GLU A 6 -1.96 4.77 -6.54
N PHE A 7 -1.42 5.89 -6.10
CA PHE A 7 -1.76 6.50 -4.81
C PHE A 7 -1.41 7.98 -4.80
N THR A 8 -1.97 8.70 -3.83
CA THR A 8 -1.68 10.13 -3.61
C THR A 8 -0.99 10.33 -2.26
N VAL A 9 -0.15 11.35 -2.18
CA VAL A 9 0.57 11.76 -0.97
C VAL A 9 0.44 13.27 -0.81
N GLY A 10 0.11 13.75 0.39
CA GLY A 10 -0.06 15.16 0.72
C GLY A 10 1.26 15.94 0.89
N ALA A 11 2.30 15.59 0.11
CA ALA A 11 3.60 16.25 0.11
C ALA A 11 4.00 16.69 -1.30
N ALA A 12 4.96 17.61 -1.41
CA ALA A 12 5.41 18.13 -2.70
C ALA A 12 5.93 17.01 -3.61
N PRO A 13 5.60 17.00 -4.92
CA PRO A 13 6.00 15.94 -5.84
C PRO A 13 7.51 15.66 -5.88
N ALA A 14 8.34 16.69 -5.75
CA ALA A 14 9.78 16.53 -5.70
C ALA A 14 10.25 15.79 -4.42
N GLU A 15 9.63 16.08 -3.28
CA GLU A 15 9.92 15.39 -2.02
C GLU A 15 9.48 13.93 -2.06
N VAL A 16 8.27 13.65 -2.60
CA VAL A 16 7.77 12.29 -2.78
C VAL A 16 8.69 11.50 -3.69
N TYR A 17 9.10 12.08 -4.83
CA TYR A 17 10.01 11.45 -5.77
C TYR A 17 11.38 11.13 -5.13
N ALA A 18 11.99 12.11 -4.47
CA ALA A 18 13.26 11.92 -3.77
C ALA A 18 13.19 10.83 -2.69
N ALA A 19 12.09 10.80 -1.91
CA ALA A 19 11.88 9.78 -0.90
C ALA A 19 11.70 8.37 -1.49
N LEU A 20 11.02 8.24 -2.64
CA LEU A 20 10.82 6.96 -3.32
C LEU A 20 12.12 6.41 -3.92
N LEU A 21 13.09 7.27 -4.26
CA LEU A 21 14.42 6.87 -4.72
C LEU A 21 15.38 6.48 -3.58
N ASP A 22 15.13 6.96 -2.38
CA ASP A 22 15.88 6.57 -1.17
C ASP A 22 15.33 5.23 -0.63
N LEU A 23 15.86 4.12 -1.19
CA LEU A 23 15.36 2.78 -0.90
C LEU A 23 15.54 2.38 0.57
N GLU A 24 16.55 2.89 1.27
CA GLU A 24 16.76 2.64 2.70
C GLU A 24 15.69 3.34 3.54
N ARG A 25 15.31 4.54 3.13
CA ARG A 25 14.30 5.35 3.81
C ARG A 25 12.88 4.87 3.54
N VAL A 26 12.56 4.50 2.29
CA VAL A 26 11.21 4.06 1.89
C VAL A 26 10.94 2.59 2.20
N GLY A 27 11.98 1.74 2.25
CA GLY A 27 11.85 0.31 2.52
C GLY A 27 11.01 -0.02 3.75
N PRO A 28 11.24 0.62 4.92
CA PRO A 28 10.42 0.42 6.11
C PRO A 28 8.95 0.86 5.97
N CYS A 29 8.61 1.68 4.98
CA CYS A 29 7.22 2.04 4.68
C CYS A 29 6.44 0.86 4.11
N ILE A 30 7.10 -0.13 3.49
CA ILE A 30 6.46 -1.33 2.96
C ILE A 30 6.32 -2.36 4.10
N PRO A 31 5.10 -2.80 4.46
CA PRO A 31 4.90 -3.76 5.55
C PRO A 31 5.67 -5.06 5.34
N GLY A 32 6.47 -5.42 6.32
CA GLY A 32 7.26 -6.65 6.29
C GLY A 32 8.51 -6.60 5.43
N ALA A 33 8.85 -5.42 4.87
CA ALA A 33 10.07 -5.22 4.11
C ALA A 33 11.18 -4.58 4.97
N SER A 34 12.41 -4.88 4.59
CA SER A 34 13.62 -4.19 5.03
C SER A 34 14.59 -4.06 3.87
N VAL A 35 15.28 -2.93 3.82
CA VAL A 35 16.28 -2.62 2.80
C VAL A 35 17.54 -2.15 3.50
N GLY A 36 18.67 -2.75 3.16
CA GLY A 36 19.97 -2.37 3.70
C GLY A 36 20.72 -1.38 2.79
N PRO A 37 21.91 -0.95 3.20
CA PRO A 37 22.71 0.00 2.45
C PRO A 37 23.14 -0.56 1.09
N ALA A 38 23.29 0.34 0.11
CA ALA A 38 23.73 0.00 -1.23
C ALA A 38 25.11 -0.65 -1.24
N GLY A 39 25.24 -1.72 -2.01
CA GLY A 39 26.54 -2.30 -2.35
C GLY A 39 27.31 -1.45 -3.37
N PRO A 40 28.54 -1.87 -3.72
CA PRO A 40 29.38 -1.15 -4.70
C PRO A 40 28.76 -1.06 -6.10
N ASP A 41 27.83 -1.96 -6.43
CA ASP A 41 27.09 -2.03 -7.69
C ASP A 41 25.75 -1.25 -7.66
N GLY A 42 25.49 -0.51 -6.57
CA GLY A 42 24.23 0.22 -6.37
C GLY A 42 23.02 -0.67 -6.04
N ALA A 43 23.23 -1.97 -5.80
CA ALA A 43 22.16 -2.86 -5.37
C ALA A 43 22.04 -2.84 -3.85
N HIS A 44 20.81 -2.71 -3.36
CA HIS A 44 20.50 -2.77 -1.95
C HIS A 44 20.05 -4.19 -1.58
N PRO A 45 20.61 -4.81 -0.53
CA PRO A 45 20.06 -6.05 0.00
C PRO A 45 18.66 -5.79 0.53
N ALA A 46 17.73 -6.64 0.16
CA ALA A 46 16.33 -6.49 0.52
C ALA A 46 15.74 -7.81 1.03
N GLU A 47 14.85 -7.70 2.01
CA GLU A 47 14.03 -8.81 2.46
C GLU A 47 12.57 -8.34 2.56
N ILE A 48 11.63 -9.21 2.20
CA ILE A 48 10.21 -8.96 2.40
C ILE A 48 9.49 -10.23 2.85
N ALA A 49 8.69 -10.11 3.91
CA ALA A 49 7.79 -11.16 4.38
C ALA A 49 6.35 -10.83 3.95
N VAL A 50 5.77 -11.68 3.12
CA VAL A 50 4.41 -11.53 2.62
C VAL A 50 3.52 -12.68 3.04
N ARG A 51 2.21 -12.41 3.16
CA ARG A 51 1.21 -13.43 3.41
C ARG A 51 0.31 -13.56 2.18
N LEU A 52 0.36 -14.71 1.52
CA LEU A 52 -0.47 -15.07 0.37
C LEU A 52 -1.50 -16.11 0.82
N GLY A 53 -2.72 -15.67 1.15
CA GLY A 53 -3.73 -16.54 1.75
C GLY A 53 -3.23 -17.19 3.05
N PRO A 54 -3.22 -18.52 3.17
CA PRO A 54 -2.73 -19.22 4.36
C PRO A 54 -1.20 -19.30 4.44
N MET A 55 -0.48 -18.99 3.35
CA MET A 55 0.98 -19.12 3.28
C MET A 55 1.68 -17.82 3.75
N ARG A 56 2.75 -17.99 4.51
CA ARG A 56 3.72 -16.95 4.79
C ARG A 56 5.00 -17.27 4.03
N LEU A 57 5.42 -16.35 3.17
CA LEU A 57 6.63 -16.45 2.36
C LEU A 57 7.57 -15.31 2.73
N THR A 58 8.86 -15.61 2.80
CA THR A 58 9.90 -14.61 3.01
C THR A 58 10.85 -14.65 1.83
N TYR A 59 10.98 -13.53 1.16
CA TYR A 59 11.88 -13.37 0.04
C TYR A 59 13.09 -12.54 0.45
N ARG A 60 14.27 -12.92 -0.02
CA ARG A 60 15.52 -12.20 0.19
C ARG A 60 16.28 -12.09 -1.10
N GLY A 61 16.90 -10.94 -1.34
CA GLY A 61 17.69 -10.68 -2.54
C GLY A 61 18.12 -9.22 -2.60
N THR A 62 17.96 -8.61 -3.77
CA THR A 62 18.39 -7.23 -4.02
C THR A 62 17.31 -6.43 -4.73
N VAL A 63 17.34 -5.12 -4.48
CA VAL A 63 16.58 -4.12 -5.21
C VAL A 63 17.53 -2.98 -5.62
N ARG A 64 17.32 -2.41 -6.82
CA ARG A 64 18.12 -1.27 -7.30
C ARG A 64 17.30 -0.38 -8.22
N VAL A 65 17.65 0.90 -8.25
CA VAL A 65 17.20 1.85 -9.27
C VAL A 65 18.10 1.64 -10.49
N VAL A 66 17.50 1.29 -11.64
CA VAL A 66 18.27 1.01 -12.89
C VAL A 66 18.20 2.16 -13.87
N ASP A 67 17.21 3.03 -13.73
CA ASP A 67 17.04 4.23 -14.53
C ASP A 67 16.21 5.27 -13.75
N HIS A 68 16.53 6.58 -13.93
CA HIS A 68 15.74 7.65 -13.35
C HIS A 68 15.93 8.96 -14.12
N ALA A 69 14.87 9.76 -14.18
CA ALA A 69 14.87 11.08 -14.79
C ALA A 69 14.26 12.10 -13.84
N GLU A 70 15.10 12.91 -13.18
CA GLU A 70 14.68 13.87 -12.15
C GLU A 70 13.70 14.91 -12.69
N ALA A 71 13.97 15.50 -13.86
CA ALA A 71 13.11 16.50 -14.48
C ALA A 71 11.69 15.96 -14.80
N ALA A 72 11.59 14.68 -15.19
CA ALA A 72 10.33 14.03 -15.47
C ALA A 72 9.72 13.32 -14.23
N ARG A 73 10.48 13.25 -13.14
CA ARG A 73 10.12 12.50 -11.92
C ARG A 73 9.69 11.07 -12.23
N THR A 74 10.47 10.38 -13.06
CA THR A 74 10.26 8.98 -13.42
C THR A 74 11.44 8.13 -13.00
N ALA A 75 11.18 6.88 -12.64
CA ALA A 75 12.24 5.93 -12.32
C ALA A 75 11.83 4.49 -12.68
N THR A 76 12.86 3.65 -12.91
CA THR A 76 12.71 2.21 -13.07
C THR A 76 13.52 1.49 -12.00
N LEU A 77 12.87 0.59 -11.29
CA LEU A 77 13.47 -0.26 -10.26
C LEU A 77 13.40 -1.72 -10.70
N VAL A 78 14.41 -2.49 -10.29
CA VAL A 78 14.44 -3.95 -10.49
C VAL A 78 14.71 -4.62 -9.15
N ALA A 79 13.93 -5.65 -8.85
CA ALA A 79 14.12 -6.50 -7.69
C ALA A 79 14.28 -7.96 -8.12
N ASP A 80 15.32 -8.61 -7.59
CA ASP A 80 15.61 -10.03 -7.78
C ASP A 80 15.68 -10.70 -6.41
N VAL A 81 14.69 -11.53 -6.10
CA VAL A 81 14.58 -12.14 -4.78
C VAL A 81 14.23 -13.63 -4.86
N ARG A 82 14.67 -14.37 -3.83
CA ARG A 82 14.40 -15.81 -3.67
C ARG A 82 13.70 -16.07 -2.36
N GLU A 83 12.77 -16.99 -2.37
CA GLU A 83 12.12 -17.45 -1.15
C GLU A 83 13.15 -18.22 -0.29
N VAL A 84 13.26 -17.84 0.99
CA VAL A 84 14.33 -18.30 1.90
C VAL A 84 14.34 -19.81 2.15
N ARG A 85 13.21 -20.51 1.95
CA ARG A 85 13.08 -21.98 2.05
C ARG A 85 13.20 -22.69 0.70
N GLY A 86 13.61 -21.97 -0.35
CA GLY A 86 13.77 -22.51 -1.70
C GLY A 86 12.44 -22.78 -2.45
N GLN A 87 11.35 -22.14 -2.04
CA GLN A 87 10.02 -22.40 -2.61
C GLN A 87 9.69 -21.54 -3.84
N GLY A 88 10.66 -20.87 -4.43
CA GLY A 88 10.52 -20.10 -5.67
C GLY A 88 11.34 -18.81 -5.67
N ASN A 89 11.25 -18.11 -6.79
CA ASN A 89 11.89 -16.82 -7.02
C ASN A 89 10.84 -15.80 -7.44
N ALA A 90 11.17 -14.52 -7.25
CA ALA A 90 10.43 -13.41 -7.83
C ALA A 90 11.41 -12.45 -8.50
N HIS A 91 11.10 -12.05 -9.72
CA HIS A 91 11.73 -10.96 -10.44
C HIS A 91 10.68 -9.89 -10.69
N ALA A 92 10.98 -8.65 -10.36
CA ALA A 92 10.06 -7.53 -10.57
C ALA A 92 10.79 -6.36 -11.24
N ARG A 93 10.17 -5.79 -12.27
CA ARG A 93 10.59 -4.55 -12.91
C ARG A 93 9.45 -3.54 -12.77
N MET A 94 9.68 -2.48 -12.01
CA MET A 94 8.71 -1.43 -11.76
C MET A 94 9.15 -0.14 -12.44
N THR A 95 8.26 0.45 -13.23
CA THR A 95 8.35 1.83 -13.70
C THR A 95 7.38 2.69 -12.91
N MET A 96 7.86 3.84 -12.42
CA MET A 96 7.02 4.78 -11.68
C MET A 96 7.15 6.20 -12.22
N SER A 97 6.10 7.00 -12.01
CA SER A 97 6.09 8.43 -12.25
C SER A 97 5.40 9.17 -11.11
N VAL A 98 5.87 10.39 -10.83
CA VAL A 98 5.29 11.27 -9.82
C VAL A 98 4.86 12.57 -10.48
N THR A 99 3.57 12.88 -10.41
CA THR A 99 2.96 14.07 -11.00
C THR A 99 2.33 14.97 -9.95
N ASP A 100 2.07 16.21 -10.32
CA ASP A 100 1.39 17.18 -9.44
C ASP A 100 -0.09 16.77 -9.26
N HIS A 101 -0.59 16.83 -8.02
CA HIS A 101 -1.99 16.55 -7.70
C HIS A 101 -2.50 17.52 -6.63
N GLY A 102 -3.10 18.63 -7.05
CA GLY A 102 -3.53 19.68 -6.12
C GLY A 102 -2.36 20.18 -5.27
N PRO A 103 -2.45 20.12 -3.93
CA PRO A 103 -1.36 20.51 -3.03
C PRO A 103 -0.30 19.41 -2.83
N GLY A 104 -0.53 18.21 -3.37
CA GLY A 104 0.31 17.02 -3.16
C GLY A 104 0.79 16.39 -4.47
N ALA A 105 1.14 15.12 -4.38
CA ALA A 105 1.66 14.30 -5.47
C ALA A 105 0.75 13.12 -5.77
N HIS A 106 0.67 12.75 -7.06
CA HIS A 106 0.10 11.49 -7.52
C HIS A 106 1.23 10.59 -8.05
N VAL A 107 1.30 9.39 -7.52
CA VAL A 107 2.27 8.37 -7.90
C VAL A 107 1.55 7.28 -8.69
N GLN A 108 2.08 6.97 -9.86
CA GLN A 108 1.66 5.82 -10.66
C GLN A 108 2.83 4.87 -10.81
N ALA A 109 2.58 3.58 -10.69
CA ALA A 109 3.59 2.54 -10.89
C ALA A 109 3.01 1.36 -11.68
N ASN A 110 3.77 0.89 -12.67
CA ASN A 110 3.50 -0.33 -13.41
C ASN A 110 4.62 -1.34 -13.12
N THR A 111 4.24 -2.51 -12.63
CA THR A 111 5.19 -3.54 -12.23
C THR A 111 4.97 -4.81 -13.03
N ALA A 112 5.95 -5.16 -13.86
CA ALA A 112 6.05 -6.49 -14.45
C ALA A 112 6.62 -7.44 -13.39
N VAL A 113 5.88 -8.52 -13.06
CA VAL A 113 6.29 -9.50 -12.06
C VAL A 113 6.35 -10.89 -12.68
N GLU A 114 7.47 -11.55 -12.50
CA GLU A 114 7.70 -12.96 -12.81
C GLU A 114 7.85 -13.72 -11.51
N LEU A 115 6.96 -14.65 -11.27
CA LEU A 115 6.95 -15.50 -10.07
C LEU A 115 7.19 -16.95 -10.45
N SER A 116 7.90 -17.69 -9.61
CA SER A 116 8.04 -19.12 -9.70
C SER A 116 7.69 -19.82 -8.37
N GLY A 117 7.53 -21.14 -8.43
CA GLY A 117 7.26 -21.94 -7.26
C GLY A 117 5.85 -21.74 -6.69
N ARG A 118 5.73 -21.76 -5.36
CA ARG A 118 4.42 -21.73 -4.67
C ARG A 118 3.64 -20.46 -4.88
N ALA A 119 4.31 -19.30 -4.95
CA ALA A 119 3.63 -18.03 -5.19
C ALA A 119 2.93 -18.01 -6.56
N ALA A 120 3.58 -18.55 -7.61
CA ALA A 120 2.99 -18.64 -8.94
C ALA A 120 1.72 -19.52 -8.98
N GLN A 121 1.59 -20.48 -8.07
CA GLN A 121 0.43 -21.38 -8.00
C GLN A 121 -0.80 -20.76 -7.34
N MET A 122 -0.66 -19.61 -6.67
CA MET A 122 -1.77 -18.95 -5.98
C MET A 122 -2.75 -18.23 -6.91
N GLY A 123 -2.37 -18.02 -8.17
CA GLY A 123 -3.14 -17.26 -9.13
C GLY A 123 -2.90 -15.74 -9.03
N ALA A 124 -3.06 -15.07 -10.17
CA ALA A 124 -2.75 -13.63 -10.31
C ALA A 124 -3.56 -12.76 -9.35
N GLY A 125 -4.86 -13.01 -9.19
CA GLY A 125 -5.73 -12.17 -8.35
C GLY A 125 -5.30 -12.10 -6.89
N ILE A 126 -4.80 -13.19 -6.30
CA ILE A 126 -4.31 -13.17 -4.90
C ILE A 126 -3.04 -12.32 -4.79
N VAL A 127 -2.16 -12.40 -5.79
CA VAL A 127 -0.92 -11.62 -5.82
C VAL A 127 -1.25 -10.13 -5.98
N GLU A 128 -2.17 -9.79 -6.85
CA GLU A 128 -2.65 -8.42 -7.08
C GLU A 128 -3.30 -7.82 -5.82
N ASP A 129 -4.17 -8.58 -5.14
CA ASP A 129 -4.78 -8.16 -3.87
C ASP A 129 -3.75 -7.85 -2.79
N VAL A 130 -2.72 -8.69 -2.67
CA VAL A 130 -1.64 -8.47 -1.70
C VAL A 130 -0.79 -7.27 -2.09
N ALA A 131 -0.43 -7.12 -3.37
CA ALA A 131 0.30 -5.95 -3.86
C ALA A 131 -0.48 -4.65 -3.60
N GLY A 132 -1.79 -4.62 -3.89
CA GLY A 132 -2.64 -3.45 -3.63
C GLY A 132 -2.66 -3.04 -2.16
N ARG A 133 -2.71 -4.01 -1.23
CA ARG A 133 -2.65 -3.72 0.22
C ARG A 133 -1.28 -3.18 0.64
N LEU A 134 -0.19 -3.76 0.13
CA LEU A 134 1.16 -3.28 0.41
C LEU A 134 1.36 -1.85 -0.06
N VAL A 135 0.84 -1.50 -1.25
CA VAL A 135 0.90 -0.14 -1.80
C VAL A 135 0.08 0.83 -0.95
N ALA A 136 -1.13 0.48 -0.54
CA ALA A 136 -1.98 1.33 0.30
C ALA A 136 -1.33 1.61 1.68
N ASP A 137 -0.80 0.57 2.32
CA ASP A 137 -0.10 0.70 3.60
C ASP A 137 1.21 1.51 3.45
N MET A 138 1.95 1.31 2.35
CA MET A 138 3.16 2.08 2.03
C MET A 138 2.82 3.56 1.84
N ALA A 139 1.77 3.88 1.07
CA ALA A 139 1.33 5.25 0.83
C ALA A 139 1.03 5.99 2.14
N THR A 140 0.29 5.36 3.05
CA THR A 140 -0.03 5.92 4.38
C THR A 140 1.23 6.19 5.20
N ARG A 141 2.20 5.27 5.21
CA ARG A 141 3.45 5.43 5.96
C ARG A 141 4.39 6.45 5.32
N LEU A 142 4.41 6.49 3.99
CA LEU A 142 5.18 7.50 3.25
C LEU A 142 4.65 8.90 3.52
N GLU A 143 3.33 9.08 3.55
CA GLU A 143 2.71 10.36 3.91
C GLU A 143 3.09 10.79 5.33
N ALA A 144 3.01 9.88 6.31
CA ALA A 144 3.44 10.15 7.69
C ALA A 144 4.94 10.47 7.80
N LEU A 145 5.78 9.87 6.95
CA LEU A 145 7.22 10.12 6.88
C LEU A 145 7.54 11.53 6.35
N LEU A 146 6.75 12.01 5.37
CA LEU A 146 6.98 13.28 4.68
C LEU A 146 6.23 14.46 5.31
N THR A 147 5.21 14.18 6.13
CA THR A 147 4.39 15.21 6.79
C THR A 147 4.49 15.07 8.32
N PRO A 148 5.63 15.45 8.95
CA PRO A 148 5.87 15.20 10.39
C PRO A 148 4.92 15.96 11.36
N GLY A 149 3.93 16.67 10.86
CA GLY A 149 2.93 17.39 11.66
C GLY A 149 1.52 16.79 11.64
N ALA A 150 1.27 15.74 10.85
CA ALA A 150 -0.03 15.08 10.75
C ALA A 150 -0.19 13.89 11.73
N SER A 151 0.89 13.48 12.39
CA SER A 151 0.85 12.46 13.43
C SER A 151 0.32 13.10 14.70
N GLY A 152 -0.95 12.85 15.02
CA GLY A 152 -1.49 13.11 16.35
C GLY A 152 -0.55 12.52 17.40
N GLU A 153 -0.09 13.39 18.29
CA GLU A 153 0.71 13.08 19.48
C GLU A 153 0.15 11.83 20.15
N PRO A 154 0.95 10.78 20.40
CA PRO A 154 0.50 9.68 21.24
C PRO A 154 0.14 10.27 22.61
N PRO A 155 -0.99 9.90 23.23
CA PRO A 155 -1.35 10.41 24.54
C PRO A 155 -0.21 10.13 25.50
N ASP A 156 0.32 11.23 26.06
CA ASP A 156 1.38 11.28 27.07
C ASP A 156 1.10 10.21 28.15
N ALA A 157 1.95 9.22 28.21
CA ALA A 157 1.98 8.28 29.32
C ALA A 157 2.65 8.96 30.51
N GLY A 158 1.87 9.80 31.21
CA GLY A 158 2.26 10.36 32.50
C GLY A 158 2.63 9.23 33.47
N PRO A 159 3.56 9.50 34.42
CA PRO A 159 4.06 8.48 35.35
C PRO A 159 2.92 7.95 36.24
N PRO A 160 2.94 6.65 36.64
CA PRO A 160 1.90 6.05 37.45
C PRO A 160 1.94 6.61 38.87
N SER A 161 1.02 7.52 39.18
CA SER A 161 0.70 7.86 40.57
C SER A 161 -0.20 6.78 41.14
N GLY A 162 0.28 6.06 42.12
CA GLY A 162 -0.44 5.01 42.82
C GLY A 162 -1.72 5.51 43.50
N GLY A 163 -2.79 4.76 43.30
CA GLY A 163 -4.07 4.99 43.94
C GLY A 163 -5.08 3.91 43.54
N GLU A 164 -5.16 2.90 44.36
CA GLU A 164 -6.09 1.78 44.31
C GLU A 164 -7.54 2.25 44.28
N ARG A 165 -8.27 2.01 43.18
CA ARG A 165 -9.74 2.01 43.17
C ARG A 165 -10.28 1.10 42.06
N ALA A 166 -11.19 0.20 42.48
CA ALA A 166 -11.83 -0.83 41.67
C ALA A 166 -12.56 -0.31 40.42
N PRO A 167 -12.65 -1.10 39.32
CA PRO A 167 -13.23 -0.64 38.06
C PRO A 167 -14.74 -0.72 38.04
N ALA A 168 -15.37 0.39 37.62
CA ALA A 168 -16.76 0.40 37.17
C ALA A 168 -16.81 0.04 35.66
N PRO A 169 -17.90 -0.62 35.17
CA PRO A 169 -17.98 -1.10 33.80
C PRO A 169 -18.17 0.04 32.81
N ALA A 170 -17.38 0.01 31.72
CA ALA A 170 -17.43 0.97 30.64
C ALA A 170 -18.65 0.77 29.73
N PRO A 171 -19.28 1.86 29.21
CA PRO A 171 -20.38 1.77 28.26
C PRO A 171 -19.87 1.44 26.84
N PRO A 172 -20.66 0.76 25.99
CA PRO A 172 -20.24 0.30 24.67
C PRO A 172 -20.10 1.44 23.66
N ILE A 173 -19.02 1.40 22.89
CA ILE A 173 -18.63 2.39 21.90
C ILE A 173 -19.58 2.32 20.69
N GLY A 174 -20.38 3.37 20.49
CA GLY A 174 -21.40 3.48 19.43
C GLY A 174 -20.87 3.84 18.03
N GLY A 175 -19.71 3.34 17.59
CA GLY A 175 -19.14 3.63 16.25
C GLY A 175 -19.80 2.88 15.09
N LEU A 176 -20.48 1.76 15.37
CA LEU A 176 -21.04 0.89 14.31
C LEU A 176 -22.38 1.41 13.73
N ARG A 177 -23.06 2.35 14.41
CA ARG A 177 -24.34 2.91 13.95
C ARG A 177 -24.24 3.92 12.82
N LEU A 178 -23.10 4.57 12.63
CA LEU A 178 -22.90 5.58 11.57
C LEU A 178 -22.62 4.93 10.20
N LEU A 179 -21.93 3.80 10.15
CA LEU A 179 -21.65 3.08 8.90
C LEU A 179 -22.89 2.38 8.31
N LEU A 180 -23.77 1.84 9.15
CA LEU A 180 -25.02 1.22 8.69
C LEU A 180 -26.05 2.23 8.16
N ARG A 181 -26.01 3.49 8.61
CA ARG A 181 -26.94 4.52 8.14
C ARG A 181 -26.58 5.05 6.73
N ALA A 182 -25.29 5.06 6.37
CA ALA A 182 -24.84 5.46 5.04
C ALA A 182 -25.16 4.40 3.97
N LEU A 183 -25.09 3.11 4.32
CA LEU A 183 -25.40 2.01 3.41
C LEU A 183 -26.90 1.87 3.13
N TRP A 184 -27.75 2.17 4.11
CA TRP A 184 -29.22 2.08 3.98
C TRP A 184 -29.82 3.20 3.10
N HIS A 185 -29.18 4.37 3.06
CA HIS A 185 -29.66 5.49 2.22
C HIS A 185 -29.40 5.25 0.72
N ARG A 186 -28.40 4.45 0.33
CA ARG A 186 -28.12 4.10 -1.06
C ARG A 186 -29.06 3.04 -1.64
N LEU A 187 -29.62 2.16 -0.80
CA LEU A 187 -30.51 1.08 -1.24
C LEU A 187 -31.99 1.49 -1.41
N ARG A 188 -32.37 2.68 -0.92
CA ARG A 188 -33.77 3.13 -0.97
C ARG A 188 -34.16 3.99 -2.19
N HIS A 189 -33.20 4.41 -3.04
CA HIS A 189 -33.48 5.28 -4.19
C HIS A 189 -33.18 4.68 -5.57
N GLY A 190 -33.12 3.36 -5.67
CA GLY A 190 -32.93 2.65 -6.94
C GLY A 190 -34.13 1.78 -7.31
N ARG A 191 -35.31 2.35 -7.56
CA ARG A 191 -36.37 1.65 -8.30
C ARG A 191 -36.53 2.29 -9.67
N PRO A 192 -36.27 1.58 -10.79
CA PRO A 192 -36.70 2.01 -12.11
C PRO A 192 -38.18 1.75 -12.25
N GLN A 193 -38.89 2.79 -12.65
CA GLN A 193 -40.32 2.80 -12.98
C GLN A 193 -40.53 2.04 -14.30
N ALA A 194 -41.25 0.92 -14.22
CA ALA A 194 -41.67 0.17 -15.40
C ALA A 194 -42.75 0.96 -16.15
N ALA A 195 -42.52 1.22 -17.42
CA ALA A 195 -43.53 1.78 -18.36
C ALA A 195 -44.57 0.72 -18.66
N ALA A 196 -45.84 1.07 -18.51
CA ALA A 196 -47.00 0.28 -18.91
C ALA A 196 -47.19 0.31 -20.45
N PRO A 197 -47.66 -0.77 -21.09
CA PRO A 197 -47.99 -0.77 -22.50
C PRO A 197 -49.38 -0.14 -22.73
N ASP A 198 -49.41 0.77 -23.70
CA ASP A 198 -50.63 1.37 -24.24
C ASP A 198 -51.32 0.37 -25.19
N THR A 199 -52.52 -0.08 -24.81
CA THR A 199 -53.43 -0.82 -25.66
C THR A 199 -54.62 0.07 -26.00
N SER A 200 -54.64 0.67 -27.17
CA SER A 200 -55.88 1.12 -27.78
C SER A 200 -55.82 1.06 -29.30
N ARG A 201 -56.52 0.12 -29.81
CA ARG A 201 -57.09 0.05 -31.14
C ARG A 201 -58.49 0.71 -31.11
N PRO A 202 -59.09 1.09 -32.20
CA PRO A 202 -59.26 0.32 -33.43
C PRO A 202 -58.58 0.87 -34.68
#